data_167426b4fd927761b9de4e4deec516ff
#
_entry.id   167426b4fd927761b9de4e4deec516ff
#
_cell.length_a   1.000
_cell.length_b   1.000
_cell.length_c   1.000
_cell.angle_alpha   90.00
_cell.angle_beta   90.00
_cell.angle_gamma   90.00
#
_symmetry.space_group_name_H-M   'P 1'
#
loop_
_entity.id
_entity.type
_entity.pdbx_description
1 polymer ?
#
loop_
_entity_poly.entity_id
_entity_poly.type
_entity_poly.pdbx_seq_one_letter_code
_entity_poly.pdbx_strand_id
1 'polypeptide(L)'
;MALIGGHGRRRAKAADTLSGAIPAVELPPPDLRSELLNLELRFGREALIAELERFKAKPRGPKKLDDWRLLLPHIAGDATALLEGRGSPLSPTDYRIATQIASSEPAKLREPANRRIRRKLKETRAEIALLGVIRQGRSGYPAADYVAALRWNPGRYKVSGPLRDEIDSLAREVEATIARYRDRLGEPPARMTLQEIEAALMAWVPPPPKLSDHIPDMKSPFGVLLAMTEHTPEK
;
A
#
# COMPACT_ATOMS: atom_id res chain seq x y z
N MET A 1 -35.13 37.05 58.81
CA MET A 1 -34.27 38.22 59.04
C MET A 1 -33.24 38.33 57.91
N ALA A 2 -33.32 39.45 57.33
CA ALA A 2 -32.40 40.29 56.54
C ALA A 2 -32.02 39.71 55.18
N LEU A 3 -32.59 40.12 54.05
CA LEU A 3 -32.52 41.40 53.28
C LEU A 3 -31.11 42.01 53.20
N ILE A 4 -30.63 42.19 51.99
CA ILE A 4 -29.87 43.29 51.38
C ILE A 4 -29.34 42.72 50.06
N GLY A 5 -29.70 43.09 48.90
CA GLY A 5 -29.88 44.47 48.40
C GLY A 5 -28.74 44.80 47.44
N GLY A 6 -29.10 44.94 46.23
CA GLY A 6 -28.74 46.08 45.49
C GLY A 6 -27.56 46.04 44.52
N HIS A 7 -27.83 46.66 43.49
CA HIS A 7 -27.09 47.56 42.61
C HIS A 7 -26.80 47.02 41.21
N GLY A 8 -27.81 47.32 40.40
CA GLY A 8 -27.59 47.58 38.97
C GLY A 8 -26.53 48.62 38.73
N ARG A 9 -25.60 48.33 37.90
CA ARG A 9 -24.79 49.32 37.17
C ARG A 9 -25.05 49.12 35.68
N ARG A 10 -26.00 49.94 35.21
CA ARG A 10 -26.01 50.32 33.77
C ARG A 10 -24.70 51.05 33.49
N ARG A 11 -23.89 50.53 32.64
CA ARG A 11 -22.80 51.28 32.04
C ARG A 11 -23.07 51.51 30.58
N ALA A 12 -22.89 52.73 30.24
CA ALA A 12 -23.12 53.43 29.01
C ALA A 12 -22.50 52.78 27.78
N LYS A 13 -23.25 52.87 26.69
CA LYS A 13 -22.73 52.78 25.33
C LYS A 13 -21.57 53.76 25.16
N ALA A 14 -20.39 53.24 24.90
CA ALA A 14 -19.36 53.97 24.18
C ALA A 14 -19.34 53.40 22.75
N ALA A 15 -19.62 54.31 21.83
CA ALA A 15 -19.39 54.10 20.43
C ALA A 15 -17.88 54.11 20.22
N ASP A 16 -17.30 52.99 19.96
CA ASP A 16 -15.93 52.90 19.48
C ASP A 16 -15.91 52.45 18.03
N THR A 17 -15.58 53.45 17.26
CA THR A 17 -14.97 53.48 15.96
C THR A 17 -14.48 52.14 15.43
N LEU A 18 -15.09 51.77 14.30
CA LEU A 18 -14.60 50.81 13.32
C LEU A 18 -13.16 51.20 12.88
N SER A 19 -12.18 50.76 13.59
CA SER A 19 -10.82 50.58 13.08
C SER A 19 -10.67 49.11 12.76
N GLY A 20 -11.10 48.75 11.56
CA GLY A 20 -10.90 47.44 11.00
C GLY A 20 -9.41 47.22 10.68
N ALA A 21 -8.63 46.93 11.69
CA ALA A 21 -7.35 46.31 11.48
C ALA A 21 -7.62 44.89 10.97
N ILE A 22 -7.50 44.72 9.66
CA ILE A 22 -7.43 43.42 9.03
C ILE A 22 -6.27 42.71 9.73
N PRO A 23 -6.51 41.56 10.42
CA PRO A 23 -5.40 40.82 11.02
C PRO A 23 -4.39 40.54 9.91
N ALA A 24 -3.13 40.88 10.14
CA ALA A 24 -2.05 40.53 9.23
C ALA A 24 -2.08 39.02 9.07
N VAL A 25 -2.56 38.59 7.90
CA VAL A 25 -2.50 37.17 7.52
C VAL A 25 -1.02 36.88 7.35
N GLU A 26 -0.44 36.12 8.28
CA GLU A 26 0.90 35.54 8.11
C GLU A 26 0.90 34.80 6.77
N LEU A 27 1.66 35.34 5.83
CA LEU A 27 1.80 34.74 4.51
C LEU A 27 2.49 33.38 4.68
N PRO A 28 1.91 32.32 4.12
CA PRO A 28 2.53 31.00 4.16
C PRO A 28 3.93 31.04 3.51
N PRO A 29 4.80 30.08 3.86
CA PRO A 29 6.14 29.97 3.27
C PRO A 29 6.08 29.98 1.74
N PRO A 30 7.13 30.45 1.03
CA PRO A 30 7.13 30.71 -0.40
C PRO A 30 6.73 29.52 -1.29
N ASP A 31 7.07 28.31 -0.89
CA ASP A 31 6.73 27.05 -1.52
C ASP A 31 5.22 26.75 -1.47
N LEU A 32 4.62 26.93 -0.31
CA LEU A 32 3.17 26.78 -0.12
C LEU A 32 2.37 27.83 -0.91
N ARG A 33 2.91 29.03 -1.05
CA ARG A 33 2.29 30.09 -1.85
C ARG A 33 2.30 29.75 -3.34
N SER A 34 3.40 29.20 -3.83
CA SER A 34 3.52 28.76 -5.23
C SER A 34 2.57 27.62 -5.54
N GLU A 35 2.40 26.67 -4.65
CA GLU A 35 1.43 25.58 -4.80
C GLU A 35 -0.02 26.09 -4.77
N LEU A 36 -0.35 26.99 -3.85
CA LEU A 36 -1.68 27.60 -3.80
C LEU A 36 -2.00 28.39 -5.07
N LEU A 37 -1.06 29.14 -5.63
CA LEU A 37 -1.24 29.85 -6.90
C LEU A 37 -1.44 28.89 -8.08
N ASN A 38 -0.72 27.79 -8.11
CA ASN A 38 -0.90 26.75 -9.13
C ASN A 38 -2.27 26.07 -9.03
N LEU A 39 -2.75 25.83 -7.81
CA LEU A 39 -4.09 25.29 -7.58
C LEU A 39 -5.18 26.33 -7.95
N GLU A 40 -4.96 27.61 -7.64
CA GLU A 40 -5.87 28.70 -8.03
C GLU A 40 -5.98 28.83 -9.56
N LEU A 41 -4.86 28.71 -10.28
CA LEU A 41 -4.83 28.73 -11.74
C LEU A 41 -5.52 27.49 -12.37
N ARG A 42 -5.44 26.33 -11.72
CA ARG A 42 -6.04 25.10 -12.23
C ARG A 42 -7.53 24.98 -11.97
N PHE A 43 -7.98 25.37 -10.81
CA PHE A 43 -9.34 25.11 -10.31
C PHE A 43 -10.20 26.36 -10.12
N GLY A 44 -9.60 27.55 -10.17
CA GLY A 44 -10.25 28.81 -9.86
C GLY A 44 -10.34 29.08 -8.36
N ARG A 45 -10.30 30.36 -8.01
CA ARG A 45 -10.28 30.83 -6.61
C ARG A 45 -11.53 30.41 -5.83
N GLU A 46 -12.71 30.51 -6.46
CA GLU A 46 -13.98 30.18 -5.80
C GLU A 46 -14.09 28.68 -5.45
N ALA A 47 -13.66 27.80 -6.37
CA ALA A 47 -13.65 26.35 -6.12
C ALA A 47 -12.69 25.98 -4.99
N LEU A 48 -11.54 26.64 -4.91
CA LEU A 48 -10.55 26.43 -3.83
C LEU A 48 -11.11 26.92 -2.48
N ILE A 49 -11.76 28.06 -2.44
CA ILE A 49 -12.39 28.58 -1.21
C ILE A 49 -13.53 27.67 -0.76
N ALA A 50 -14.40 27.22 -1.68
CA ALA A 50 -15.48 26.30 -1.37
C ALA A 50 -14.96 24.95 -0.80
N GLU A 51 -13.87 24.43 -1.32
CA GLU A 51 -13.28 23.19 -0.82
C GLU A 51 -12.58 23.40 0.54
N LEU A 52 -11.90 24.51 0.76
CA LEU A 52 -11.32 24.89 2.05
C LEU A 52 -12.41 25.09 3.12
N GLU A 53 -13.56 25.66 2.77
CA GLU A 53 -14.71 25.78 3.67
C GLU A 53 -15.33 24.42 3.98
N ARG A 54 -15.41 23.50 3.02
CA ARG A 54 -15.80 22.11 3.26
C ARG A 54 -14.88 21.42 4.25
N PHE A 55 -13.57 21.66 4.19
CA PHE A 55 -12.61 21.15 5.17
C PHE A 55 -12.77 21.80 6.56
N LYS A 56 -13.10 23.09 6.61
CA LYS A 56 -13.36 23.79 7.88
C LYS A 56 -14.68 23.39 8.52
N ALA A 57 -15.70 23.11 7.72
CA ALA A 57 -17.07 22.84 8.17
C ALA A 57 -17.29 21.42 8.70
N LYS A 58 -16.33 20.50 8.58
CA LYS A 58 -16.48 19.19 9.23
C LYS A 58 -16.37 19.36 10.75
N PRO A 59 -17.46 19.23 11.51
CA PRO A 59 -17.37 19.22 12.96
C PRO A 59 -16.36 18.14 13.31
N ARG A 60 -15.32 18.51 14.06
CA ARG A 60 -14.36 17.54 14.60
C ARG A 60 -15.15 16.63 15.52
N GLY A 61 -15.61 15.51 14.97
CA GLY A 61 -16.14 14.43 15.79
C GLY A 61 -15.14 14.06 16.89
N PRO A 62 -15.56 13.36 17.93
CA PRO A 62 -14.65 12.95 19.00
C PRO A 62 -13.41 12.34 18.36
N LYS A 63 -12.23 12.78 18.83
CA LYS A 63 -10.92 12.41 18.29
C LYS A 63 -10.89 10.89 18.10
N LYS A 64 -10.78 10.43 16.86
CA LYS A 64 -10.70 8.98 16.58
C LYS A 64 -9.51 8.43 17.34
N LEU A 65 -9.78 7.51 18.25
CA LEU A 65 -8.72 6.82 18.98
C LEU A 65 -7.85 6.07 17.97
N ASP A 66 -6.55 6.33 18.03
CA ASP A 66 -5.56 5.66 17.19
C ASP A 66 -5.22 4.29 17.80
N ASP A 67 -6.07 3.31 17.52
CA ASP A 67 -5.86 1.93 17.98
C ASP A 67 -4.81 1.19 17.14
N TRP A 68 -4.32 1.78 16.04
CA TRP A 68 -3.39 1.13 15.11
C TRP A 68 -2.09 0.70 15.77
N ARG A 69 -1.53 1.54 16.63
CA ARG A 69 -0.28 1.22 17.35
C ARG A 69 -0.42 -0.02 18.21
N LEU A 70 -1.61 -0.27 18.74
CA LEU A 70 -1.90 -1.44 19.57
C LEU A 70 -2.16 -2.69 18.70
N LEU A 71 -2.72 -2.52 17.51
CA LEU A 71 -3.09 -3.61 16.61
C LEU A 71 -1.92 -4.11 15.75
N LEU A 72 -1.04 -3.21 15.32
CA LEU A 72 0.06 -3.51 14.41
C LEU A 72 0.90 -4.74 14.81
N PRO A 73 1.34 -4.92 16.08
CA PRO A 73 2.14 -6.08 16.45
C PRO A 73 1.41 -7.42 16.22
N HIS A 74 0.10 -7.45 16.46
CA HIS A 74 -0.71 -8.65 16.27
C HIS A 74 -0.92 -8.96 14.78
N ILE A 75 -1.13 -7.94 13.96
CA ILE A 75 -1.37 -8.08 12.52
C ILE A 75 -0.06 -8.37 11.76
N ALA A 76 1.07 -7.82 12.20
CA ALA A 76 2.38 -8.14 11.63
C ALA A 76 2.69 -9.66 11.75
N GLY A 77 2.28 -10.28 12.84
CA GLY A 77 2.36 -11.73 13.01
C GLY A 77 1.53 -12.52 11.99
N ASP A 78 0.38 -11.99 11.56
CA ASP A 78 -0.45 -12.61 10.53
C ASP A 78 0.27 -12.66 9.16
N ALA A 79 0.94 -11.57 8.76
CA ALA A 79 1.70 -11.53 7.52
C ALA A 79 2.84 -12.55 7.53
N THR A 80 3.58 -12.65 8.62
CA THR A 80 4.63 -13.65 8.80
C THR A 80 4.07 -15.06 8.75
N ALA A 81 2.95 -15.34 9.44
CA ALA A 81 2.30 -16.64 9.41
C ALA A 81 1.83 -17.06 8.02
N LEU A 82 1.35 -16.09 7.21
CA LEU A 82 0.98 -16.32 5.81
C LEU A 82 2.19 -16.71 4.97
N LEU A 83 3.30 -15.95 5.08
CA LEU A 83 4.53 -16.17 4.31
C LEU A 83 5.24 -17.47 4.68
N GLU A 84 5.12 -17.91 5.93
CA GLU A 84 5.69 -19.17 6.41
C GLU A 84 4.75 -20.37 6.24
N GLY A 85 3.55 -20.17 5.67
CA GLY A 85 2.57 -21.24 5.49
C GLY A 85 2.11 -21.88 6.83
N ARG A 86 2.28 -21.16 7.94
CA ARG A 86 1.98 -21.68 9.29
C ARG A 86 0.54 -21.39 9.66
N GLY A 87 -0.34 -22.40 9.54
CA GLY A 87 -1.67 -22.40 10.13
C GLY A 87 -2.60 -21.26 9.70
N SER A 88 -3.60 -20.95 10.53
CA SER A 88 -4.48 -19.81 10.31
C SER A 88 -3.78 -18.51 10.70
N PRO A 89 -3.58 -17.57 9.76
CA PRO A 89 -2.96 -16.28 10.06
C PRO A 89 -3.79 -15.45 11.05
N LEU A 90 -5.09 -15.75 11.19
CA LEU A 90 -5.99 -15.08 12.12
C LEU A 90 -5.98 -15.71 13.52
N SER A 91 -4.91 -16.35 13.92
CA SER A 91 -4.66 -16.84 15.27
C SER A 91 -3.59 -15.93 15.95
N PRO A 92 -3.84 -15.32 17.12
CA PRO A 92 -5.05 -15.41 17.93
C PRO A 92 -6.27 -14.75 17.32
N THR A 93 -7.46 -15.18 17.75
CA THR A 93 -8.75 -14.65 17.23
C THR A 93 -8.93 -13.17 17.58
N ASP A 94 -9.75 -12.46 16.79
CA ASP A 94 -10.07 -11.04 17.03
C ASP A 94 -10.62 -10.80 18.45
N TYR A 95 -11.39 -11.76 18.98
CA TYR A 95 -11.87 -11.69 20.36
C TYR A 95 -10.72 -11.70 21.37
N ARG A 96 -9.77 -12.60 21.20
CA ARG A 96 -8.62 -12.74 22.12
C ARG A 96 -7.73 -11.49 22.08
N ILE A 97 -7.43 -10.97 20.90
CA ILE A 97 -6.65 -9.72 20.73
C ILE A 97 -7.39 -8.55 21.39
N ALA A 98 -8.68 -8.39 21.08
CA ALA A 98 -9.48 -7.30 21.64
C ALA A 98 -9.58 -7.37 23.17
N THR A 99 -9.74 -8.56 23.71
CA THR A 99 -9.80 -8.77 25.17
C THR A 99 -8.46 -8.44 25.84
N GLN A 100 -7.36 -8.86 25.23
CA GLN A 100 -6.01 -8.57 25.72
C GLN A 100 -5.75 -7.07 25.76
N ILE A 101 -6.05 -6.35 24.68
CA ILE A 101 -5.85 -4.89 24.60
C ILE A 101 -6.82 -4.18 25.57
N ALA A 102 -8.08 -4.58 25.60
CA ALA A 102 -9.08 -3.95 26.47
C ALA A 102 -8.79 -4.20 27.96
N SER A 103 -7.99 -5.20 28.33
CA SER A 103 -7.63 -5.47 29.72
C SER A 103 -6.81 -4.34 30.35
N SER A 104 -6.08 -3.57 29.54
CA SER A 104 -5.33 -2.39 29.99
C SER A 104 -6.19 -1.17 30.27
N GLU A 105 -7.43 -1.16 29.81
CA GLU A 105 -8.39 -0.07 30.03
C GLU A 105 -9.04 -0.15 31.42
N PRO A 106 -9.48 0.98 32.00
CA PRO A 106 -10.30 0.99 33.21
C PRO A 106 -11.55 0.09 33.08
N ALA A 107 -11.94 -0.57 34.16
CA ALA A 107 -13.01 -1.57 34.14
C ALA A 107 -14.29 -1.11 33.40
N LYS A 108 -14.70 0.14 33.59
CA LYS A 108 -15.90 0.74 32.95
C LYS A 108 -15.74 0.87 31.41
N LEU A 109 -14.51 0.94 30.88
CA LEU A 109 -14.22 1.14 29.47
C LEU A 109 -13.82 -0.15 28.75
N ARG A 110 -13.60 -1.26 29.45
CA ARG A 110 -13.18 -2.53 28.87
C ARG A 110 -14.13 -3.06 27.82
N GLU A 111 -15.40 -3.13 28.12
CA GLU A 111 -16.38 -3.66 27.16
C GLU A 111 -16.57 -2.76 25.94
N PRO A 112 -16.73 -1.43 26.05
CA PRO A 112 -16.74 -0.53 24.90
C PRO A 112 -15.45 -0.61 24.07
N ALA A 113 -14.27 -0.71 24.70
CA ALA A 113 -13.00 -0.86 24.01
C ALA A 113 -12.92 -2.20 23.24
N ASN A 114 -13.31 -3.30 23.88
CA ASN A 114 -13.35 -4.62 23.24
C ASN A 114 -14.22 -4.60 21.98
N ARG A 115 -15.45 -4.08 22.05
CA ARG A 115 -16.36 -3.97 20.89
C ARG A 115 -15.76 -3.11 19.77
N ARG A 116 -15.15 -1.97 20.11
CA ARG A 116 -14.51 -1.08 19.16
C ARG A 116 -13.35 -1.78 18.43
N ILE A 117 -12.45 -2.43 19.18
CA ILE A 117 -11.29 -3.13 18.64
C ILE A 117 -11.72 -4.30 17.76
N ARG A 118 -12.68 -5.11 18.20
CA ARG A 118 -13.21 -6.23 17.40
C ARG A 118 -13.78 -5.77 16.07
N ARG A 119 -14.52 -4.65 16.05
CA ARG A 119 -15.05 -4.07 14.81
C ARG A 119 -13.92 -3.66 13.88
N LYS A 120 -12.90 -2.98 14.39
CA LYS A 120 -11.73 -2.60 13.59
C LYS A 120 -10.98 -3.81 13.02
N LEU A 121 -10.71 -4.81 13.84
CA LEU A 121 -10.05 -6.05 13.38
C LEU A 121 -10.86 -6.73 12.27
N LYS A 122 -12.18 -6.84 12.45
CA LYS A 122 -13.06 -7.43 11.44
C LYS A 122 -13.02 -6.70 10.10
N GLU A 123 -12.89 -5.37 10.12
CA GLU A 123 -12.92 -4.53 8.92
C GLU A 123 -11.55 -4.46 8.21
N THR A 124 -10.44 -4.54 8.95
CA THR A 124 -9.14 -4.11 8.42
C THR A 124 -8.02 -5.11 8.61
N ARG A 125 -8.18 -6.15 9.45
CA ARG A 125 -7.10 -7.09 9.76
C ARG A 125 -6.57 -7.81 8.52
N ALA A 126 -7.46 -8.29 7.67
CA ALA A 126 -7.08 -9.00 6.45
C ALA A 126 -6.34 -8.09 5.45
N GLU A 127 -6.80 -6.86 5.28
CA GLU A 127 -6.13 -5.89 4.41
C GLU A 127 -4.72 -5.58 4.88
N ILE A 128 -4.54 -5.35 6.17
CA ILE A 128 -3.23 -5.05 6.73
C ILE A 128 -2.30 -6.26 6.69
N ALA A 129 -2.82 -7.47 6.93
CA ALA A 129 -2.03 -8.70 6.78
C ALA A 129 -1.51 -8.83 5.34
N LEU A 130 -2.35 -8.62 4.33
CA LEU A 130 -1.95 -8.67 2.92
C LEU A 130 -0.95 -7.56 2.56
N LEU A 131 -1.14 -6.34 3.05
CA LEU A 131 -0.14 -5.27 2.88
C LEU A 131 1.20 -5.60 3.55
N GLY A 132 1.16 -6.28 4.70
CA GLY A 132 2.34 -6.82 5.36
C GLY A 132 3.05 -7.89 4.51
N VAL A 133 2.30 -8.77 3.85
CA VAL A 133 2.82 -9.76 2.90
C VAL A 133 3.54 -9.08 1.74
N ILE A 134 2.94 -8.07 1.12
CA ILE A 134 3.58 -7.31 0.03
C ILE A 134 4.89 -6.69 0.50
N ARG A 135 4.90 -6.09 1.70
CA ARG A 135 6.10 -5.41 2.22
C ARG A 135 7.23 -6.37 2.59
N GLN A 136 6.93 -7.55 3.14
CA GLN A 136 7.92 -8.47 3.67
C GLN A 136 8.30 -9.58 2.68
N GLY A 137 7.40 -9.91 1.73
CA GLY A 137 7.53 -11.12 0.92
C GLY A 137 8.60 -11.06 -0.16
N ARG A 138 8.72 -9.91 -0.86
CA ARG A 138 9.52 -9.81 -2.09
C ARG A 138 11.00 -10.19 -1.94
N SER A 139 11.64 -9.79 -0.84
CA SER A 139 13.07 -10.00 -0.60
C SER A 139 13.39 -10.90 0.58
N GLY A 140 12.40 -11.21 1.41
CA GLY A 140 12.61 -11.92 2.66
C GLY A 140 12.15 -13.37 2.67
N TYR A 141 11.39 -13.80 1.64
CA TYR A 141 10.79 -15.14 1.61
C TYR A 141 10.91 -15.77 0.23
N PRO A 142 10.87 -17.12 0.14
CA PRO A 142 10.85 -17.84 -1.12
C PRO A 142 9.72 -17.33 -2.03
N ALA A 143 9.99 -17.22 -3.32
CA ALA A 143 9.02 -16.66 -4.27
C ALA A 143 7.71 -17.48 -4.31
N ALA A 144 7.79 -18.79 -4.16
CA ALA A 144 6.61 -19.68 -4.10
C ALA A 144 5.72 -19.39 -2.88
N ASP A 145 6.34 -19.21 -1.70
CA ASP A 145 5.64 -18.89 -0.45
C ASP A 145 5.01 -17.49 -0.53
N TYR A 146 5.72 -16.55 -1.16
CA TYR A 146 5.20 -15.22 -1.40
C TYR A 146 3.95 -15.24 -2.29
N VAL A 147 3.95 -15.99 -3.40
CA VAL A 147 2.76 -16.16 -4.24
C VAL A 147 1.62 -16.80 -3.47
N ALA A 148 1.90 -17.87 -2.71
CA ALA A 148 0.88 -18.54 -1.90
C ALA A 148 0.24 -17.60 -0.89
N ALA A 149 1.05 -16.75 -0.24
CA ALA A 149 0.56 -15.74 0.70
C ALA A 149 -0.26 -14.63 0.03
N LEU A 150 0.11 -14.17 -1.17
CA LEU A 150 -0.67 -13.21 -1.97
C LEU A 150 -2.02 -13.78 -2.42
N ARG A 151 -2.08 -15.08 -2.73
CA ARG A 151 -3.29 -15.82 -3.13
C ARG A 151 -4.20 -16.15 -1.95
N TRP A 152 -3.74 -15.94 -0.73
CA TRP A 152 -4.54 -16.22 0.44
C TRP A 152 -5.87 -15.46 0.42
N ASN A 153 -6.96 -16.18 0.65
CA ASN A 153 -8.29 -15.61 0.77
C ASN A 153 -8.80 -15.81 2.20
N PRO A 154 -9.02 -14.71 2.95
CA PRO A 154 -9.45 -14.76 4.34
C PRO A 154 -10.88 -15.29 4.55
N GLY A 155 -11.62 -15.63 3.52
CA GLY A 155 -12.97 -16.16 3.61
C GLY A 155 -13.97 -15.12 4.10
N ARG A 156 -14.35 -15.17 5.39
CA ARG A 156 -15.34 -14.27 6.00
C ARG A 156 -14.90 -12.81 6.13
N TYR A 157 -13.64 -12.50 5.97
CA TYR A 157 -13.13 -11.13 6.04
C TYR A 157 -13.16 -10.51 4.66
N LYS A 158 -13.77 -9.35 4.55
CA LYS A 158 -13.85 -8.61 3.29
C LYS A 158 -12.56 -7.80 3.12
N VAL A 159 -11.84 -8.09 2.06
CA VAL A 159 -10.81 -7.22 1.51
C VAL A 159 -11.48 -6.33 0.48
N SER A 160 -11.12 -5.04 0.41
CA SER A 160 -11.68 -4.11 -0.58
C SER A 160 -11.44 -4.64 -2.01
N GLY A 161 -12.44 -4.51 -2.89
CA GLY A 161 -12.32 -4.98 -4.27
C GLY A 161 -11.05 -4.45 -4.97
N PRO A 162 -10.82 -3.12 -5.00
CA PRO A 162 -9.62 -2.55 -5.63
C PRO A 162 -8.31 -3.09 -5.08
N LEU A 163 -8.19 -3.23 -3.77
CA LEU A 163 -6.98 -3.81 -3.15
C LEU A 163 -6.83 -5.29 -3.53
N ARG A 164 -7.92 -6.04 -3.58
CA ARG A 164 -7.88 -7.45 -3.98
C ARG A 164 -7.43 -7.61 -5.43
N ASP A 165 -7.95 -6.79 -6.33
CA ASP A 165 -7.58 -6.79 -7.75
C ASP A 165 -6.10 -6.45 -7.94
N GLU A 166 -5.57 -5.51 -7.17
CA GLU A 166 -4.15 -5.14 -7.16
C GLU A 166 -3.27 -6.30 -6.69
N ILE A 167 -3.65 -6.95 -5.58
CA ILE A 167 -2.91 -8.11 -5.05
C ILE A 167 -2.96 -9.29 -6.03
N ASP A 168 -4.11 -9.56 -6.66
CA ASP A 168 -4.23 -10.62 -7.65
C ASP A 168 -3.42 -10.32 -8.92
N SER A 169 -3.30 -9.05 -9.30
CA SER A 169 -2.42 -8.61 -10.39
C SER A 169 -0.96 -8.85 -10.03
N LEU A 170 -0.54 -8.47 -8.83
CA LEU A 170 0.82 -8.69 -8.32
C LEU A 170 1.15 -10.18 -8.26
N ALA A 171 0.23 -11.03 -7.78
CA ALA A 171 0.44 -12.47 -7.74
C ALA A 171 0.68 -13.05 -9.14
N ARG A 172 -0.09 -12.62 -10.15
CA ARG A 172 0.11 -13.03 -11.56
C ARG A 172 1.45 -12.56 -12.11
N GLU A 173 1.88 -11.35 -11.78
CA GLU A 173 3.18 -10.82 -12.19
C GLU A 173 4.34 -11.65 -11.62
N VAL A 174 4.27 -12.01 -10.34
CA VAL A 174 5.28 -12.86 -9.69
C VAL A 174 5.29 -14.25 -10.31
N GLU A 175 4.12 -14.88 -10.54
CA GLU A 175 4.00 -16.18 -11.21
C GLU A 175 4.60 -16.14 -12.63
N ALA A 176 4.32 -15.08 -13.38
CA ALA A 176 4.90 -14.90 -14.72
C ALA A 176 6.44 -14.72 -14.67
N THR A 177 6.95 -14.08 -13.62
CA THR A 177 8.40 -13.92 -13.43
C THR A 177 9.08 -15.26 -13.09
N ILE A 178 8.45 -16.07 -12.23
CA ILE A 178 8.89 -17.44 -11.93
C ILE A 178 8.86 -18.31 -13.20
N ALA A 179 7.81 -18.22 -14.00
CA ALA A 179 7.70 -18.95 -15.27
C ALA A 179 8.80 -18.56 -16.24
N ARG A 180 9.08 -17.27 -16.43
CA ARG A 180 10.20 -16.79 -17.26
C ARG A 180 11.56 -17.30 -16.78
N TYR A 181 11.77 -17.39 -15.48
CA TYR A 181 12.98 -17.98 -14.92
C TYR A 181 13.08 -19.47 -15.28
N ARG A 182 11.99 -20.21 -15.09
CA ARG A 182 11.92 -21.64 -15.41
C ARG A 182 12.24 -21.91 -16.88
N ASP A 183 11.69 -21.12 -17.79
CA ASP A 183 11.88 -21.27 -19.23
C ASP A 183 13.33 -20.99 -19.65
N ARG A 184 14.05 -20.10 -18.98
CA ARG A 184 15.39 -19.67 -19.37
C ARG A 184 16.52 -20.37 -18.61
N LEU A 185 16.31 -20.63 -17.34
CA LEU A 185 17.34 -21.08 -16.38
C LEU A 185 17.04 -22.43 -15.72
N GLY A 186 15.84 -22.99 -15.98
CA GLY A 186 15.36 -24.19 -15.33
C GLY A 186 14.62 -23.91 -14.03
N GLU A 187 14.31 -24.96 -13.25
CA GLU A 187 13.51 -24.81 -12.03
C GLU A 187 14.26 -23.97 -10.97
N PRO A 188 13.65 -22.90 -10.45
CA PRO A 188 14.30 -22.08 -9.44
C PRO A 188 14.49 -22.86 -8.13
N PRO A 189 15.62 -22.68 -7.41
CA PRO A 189 15.81 -23.26 -6.09
C PRO A 189 14.67 -22.93 -5.14
N ALA A 190 14.24 -23.89 -4.34
CA ALA A 190 13.06 -23.77 -3.46
C ALA A 190 13.10 -22.57 -2.48
N ARG A 191 14.30 -22.08 -2.14
CA ARG A 191 14.49 -20.94 -1.23
C ARG A 191 14.76 -19.61 -1.94
N MET A 192 14.73 -19.61 -3.28
CA MET A 192 15.05 -18.40 -4.06
C MET A 192 13.96 -17.36 -3.90
N THR A 193 14.34 -16.15 -3.55
CA THR A 193 13.44 -15.01 -3.40
C THR A 193 13.09 -14.41 -4.77
N LEU A 194 12.00 -13.65 -4.84
CA LEU A 194 11.63 -12.95 -6.08
C LEU A 194 12.74 -12.00 -6.56
N GLN A 195 13.39 -11.31 -5.64
CA GLN A 195 14.49 -10.40 -5.98
C GLN A 195 15.69 -11.11 -6.60
N GLU A 196 16.04 -12.30 -6.11
CA GLU A 196 17.10 -13.13 -6.68
C GLU A 196 16.72 -13.67 -8.06
N ILE A 197 15.46 -14.08 -8.26
CA ILE A 197 14.93 -14.49 -9.57
C ILE A 197 15.05 -13.34 -10.59
N GLU A 198 14.62 -12.15 -10.23
CA GLU A 198 14.69 -10.95 -11.07
C GLU A 198 16.16 -10.62 -11.44
N ALA A 199 17.07 -10.67 -10.46
CA ALA A 199 18.49 -10.43 -10.67
C ALA A 199 19.11 -11.47 -11.63
N ALA A 200 18.77 -12.74 -11.46
CA ALA A 200 19.24 -13.81 -12.35
C ALA A 200 18.71 -13.65 -13.78
N LEU A 201 17.45 -13.26 -13.95
CA LEU A 201 16.85 -12.99 -15.25
C LEU A 201 17.51 -11.78 -15.95
N MET A 202 17.90 -10.75 -15.20
CA MET A 202 18.62 -9.59 -15.74
C MET A 202 20.05 -9.94 -16.15
N ALA A 203 20.71 -10.85 -15.42
CA ALA A 203 22.05 -11.31 -15.75
C ALA A 203 22.09 -12.36 -16.86
N TRP A 204 20.94 -12.92 -17.25
CA TRP A 204 20.87 -13.98 -18.23
C TRP A 204 21.21 -13.45 -19.64
N VAL A 205 22.18 -14.10 -20.29
CA VAL A 205 22.56 -13.85 -21.68
C VAL A 205 22.09 -15.04 -22.52
N PRO A 206 21.33 -14.82 -23.60
CA PRO A 206 20.91 -15.93 -24.44
C PRO A 206 22.14 -16.70 -24.99
N PRO A 207 22.07 -18.02 -25.01
CA PRO A 207 23.16 -18.80 -25.63
C PRO A 207 23.33 -18.38 -27.09
N PRO A 208 24.56 -18.37 -27.60
CA PRO A 208 24.79 -18.07 -29.01
C PRO A 208 24.00 -19.05 -29.89
N PRO A 209 23.45 -18.58 -31.00
CA PRO A 209 22.71 -19.44 -31.91
C PRO A 209 23.63 -20.61 -32.34
N LYS A 210 23.05 -21.82 -32.31
CA LYS A 210 23.80 -23.01 -32.74
C LYS A 210 24.16 -22.84 -34.20
N LEU A 211 25.43 -23.06 -34.56
CA LEU A 211 25.90 -22.98 -35.96
C LEU A 211 25.05 -23.83 -36.91
N SER A 212 24.47 -24.93 -36.38
CA SER A 212 23.55 -25.79 -37.17
C SER A 212 22.28 -25.09 -37.66
N ASP A 213 21.86 -24.01 -36.99
CA ASP A 213 20.65 -23.29 -37.37
C ASP A 213 20.89 -22.34 -38.56
N HIS A 214 22.15 -22.15 -38.95
CA HIS A 214 22.57 -21.31 -40.05
C HIS A 214 23.14 -22.11 -41.24
N ILE A 215 23.05 -23.45 -41.21
CA ILE A 215 23.38 -24.21 -42.39
C ILE A 215 22.23 -23.97 -43.39
N PRO A 216 22.50 -23.20 -44.47
CA PRO A 216 21.48 -22.96 -45.47
C PRO A 216 20.99 -24.31 -46.00
N ASP A 217 19.67 -24.50 -46.01
CA ASP A 217 19.11 -25.72 -46.62
C ASP A 217 19.64 -25.87 -48.05
N MET A 218 20.54 -26.82 -48.24
CA MET A 218 21.19 -27.10 -49.52
C MET A 218 20.16 -27.42 -50.63
N LYS A 219 18.91 -27.62 -50.26
CA LYS A 219 17.79 -27.80 -51.22
C LYS A 219 17.13 -26.47 -51.62
N SER A 220 17.48 -25.35 -51.01
CA SER A 220 16.99 -24.04 -51.43
C SER A 220 17.85 -23.50 -52.60
N PRO A 221 17.26 -22.73 -53.52
CA PRO A 221 18.01 -22.11 -54.64
C PRO A 221 19.18 -21.23 -54.19
N PHE A 222 19.08 -20.66 -52.99
CA PHE A 222 20.13 -19.85 -52.37
C PHE A 222 21.30 -20.68 -51.80
N GLY A 223 21.03 -21.89 -51.27
CA GLY A 223 22.05 -22.81 -50.78
C GLY A 223 22.98 -23.29 -51.89
N VAL A 224 22.46 -23.54 -53.09
CA VAL A 224 23.23 -23.91 -54.26
C VAL A 224 24.09 -22.75 -54.76
N LEU A 225 23.62 -21.51 -54.70
CA LEU A 225 24.37 -20.32 -55.12
C LEU A 225 25.60 -20.05 -54.22
N LEU A 226 25.46 -20.22 -52.89
CA LEU A 226 26.56 -20.07 -51.93
C LEU A 226 27.63 -21.15 -52.09
N ALA A 227 27.22 -22.39 -52.35
CA ALA A 227 28.20 -23.48 -52.62
C ALA A 227 28.98 -23.28 -53.91
N MET A 228 28.42 -22.56 -54.89
CA MET A 228 29.11 -22.26 -56.17
C MET A 228 30.11 -21.08 -56.06
N THR A 229 29.94 -20.18 -55.11
CA THR A 229 30.86 -19.05 -54.90
C THR A 229 32.13 -19.43 -54.12
N GLU A 230 32.12 -20.51 -53.36
CA GLU A 230 33.29 -20.96 -52.59
C GLU A 230 34.29 -21.81 -53.42
N HIS A 231 33.96 -22.14 -54.66
CA HIS A 231 34.82 -22.98 -55.55
C HIS A 231 35.42 -22.20 -56.72
N THR A 232 35.90 -20.97 -56.46
CA THR A 232 36.80 -20.30 -57.45
C THR A 232 38.22 -20.64 -57.09
N PRO A 233 38.94 -21.53 -57.84
CA PRO A 233 40.31 -21.82 -57.55
C PRO A 233 41.17 -20.60 -58.00
N GLU A 234 41.91 -20.07 -57.02
CA GLU A 234 42.98 -19.13 -57.29
C GLU A 234 43.96 -19.79 -58.26
N LYS A 235 44.14 -19.14 -59.42
CA LYS A 235 45.22 -19.39 -60.32
C LYS A 235 46.37 -18.41 -60.11
#